data_02d743414b4abd4ffde2466053fefcc2
#
_entry.id   02d743414b4abd4ffde2466053fefcc2
#
_cell.length_a   1.000
_cell.length_b   1.000
_cell.length_c   1.000
_cell.angle_alpha   90.00
_cell.angle_beta   90.00
_cell.angle_gamma   90.00
#
_symmetry.space_group_name_H-M   'P 1'
#
loop_
_entity.id
_entity.type
_entity.pdbx_description
1 polymer ?
#
loop_
_entity_poly.entity_id
_entity_poly.type
_entity_poly.pdbx_seq_one_letter_code
_entity_poly.pdbx_strand_id
1 'polypeptide(L)'
;MNTNRYVMKSLELHLFFGRIMKEHAFFLRAGFTPADPSCAEKAAFYQKEFAELLADTIALAGGVVCKEVLGSGELITEFTVWAERQTECLTGIPIQKEITTRSLCLQPRDCRRDLSQLQGKVRRLNRTALKLLCGLISFKETILKRVLNCELFTVNYPLLIEHILREAKLYRKFVEMLERDGDLSDCSIKENECFWNQIMMEHAQFIRGLLDPCETELICTADNFAKEYGKLLECSRNAQKGQLQDSLKQTISFRDFKTAGIQSIQQCRLRSIILPLLADHVLREANHYIRLLRG
;
A
#
# COMPACT_ATOMS: atom_id res chain seq x y z
N MET A 1 -0.28 20.00 17.18
CA MET A 1 0.97 19.22 16.88
C MET A 1 2.14 20.19 16.60
N ASN A 2 3.39 19.85 17.00
CA ASN A 2 4.59 20.65 16.68
C ASN A 2 4.87 20.61 15.17
N THR A 3 5.33 21.76 14.59
CA THR A 3 5.59 21.92 13.15
C THR A 3 6.55 20.87 12.58
N ASN A 4 7.65 20.56 13.29
CA ASN A 4 8.59 19.53 12.84
C ASN A 4 7.93 18.14 12.77
N ARG A 5 7.08 17.80 13.73
CA ARG A 5 6.34 16.54 13.76
C ARG A 5 5.30 16.48 12.63
N TYR A 6 4.59 17.59 12.38
CA TYR A 6 3.66 17.72 11.26
C TYR A 6 4.33 17.45 9.92
N VAL A 7 5.45 18.15 9.65
CA VAL A 7 6.21 17.99 8.40
C VAL A 7 6.70 16.55 8.23
N MET A 8 7.32 15.99 9.28
CA MET A 8 7.84 14.62 9.26
C MET A 8 6.72 13.60 8.99
N LYS A 9 5.62 13.66 9.78
CA LYS A 9 4.53 12.69 9.65
C LYS A 9 3.79 12.79 8.33
N SER A 10 3.61 14.00 7.78
CA SER A 10 3.03 14.17 6.44
C SER A 10 3.90 13.53 5.36
N LEU A 11 5.23 13.76 5.39
CA LEU A 11 6.13 13.20 4.38
C LEU A 11 6.24 11.67 4.50
N GLU A 12 6.35 11.11 5.72
CA GLU A 12 6.33 9.67 5.94
C GLU A 12 5.04 9.03 5.40
N LEU A 13 3.89 9.66 5.68
CA LEU A 13 2.58 9.22 5.20
C LEU A 13 2.50 9.21 3.67
N HIS A 14 2.94 10.30 3.02
CA HIS A 14 2.91 10.41 1.57
C HIS A 14 3.90 9.47 0.86
N LEU A 15 5.08 9.22 1.44
CA LEU A 15 6.04 8.26 0.88
C LEU A 15 5.45 6.86 0.79
N PHE A 16 4.75 6.42 1.83
CA PHE A 16 4.10 5.12 1.85
C PHE A 16 2.82 5.12 0.99
N PHE A 17 1.80 5.86 1.41
CA PHE A 17 0.50 5.80 0.75
C PHE A 17 0.49 6.39 -0.66
N GLY A 18 1.33 7.38 -0.97
CA GLY A 18 1.46 7.90 -2.33
C GLY A 18 1.92 6.82 -3.31
N ARG A 19 2.88 5.97 -2.88
CA ARG A 19 3.32 4.81 -3.64
C ARG A 19 2.22 3.76 -3.77
N ILE A 20 1.54 3.43 -2.68
CA ILE A 20 0.41 2.49 -2.67
C ILE A 20 -0.68 2.96 -3.64
N MET A 21 -1.08 4.22 -3.61
CA MET A 21 -2.12 4.74 -4.53
C MET A 21 -1.68 4.74 -6.00
N LYS A 22 -0.41 5.05 -6.29
CA LYS A 22 0.17 4.93 -7.63
C LYS A 22 0.01 3.51 -8.17
N GLU A 23 0.32 2.52 -7.34
CA GLU A 23 0.28 1.11 -7.70
C GLU A 23 -1.15 0.56 -7.76
N HIS A 24 -2.07 0.99 -6.89
CA HIS A 24 -3.49 0.68 -7.03
C HIS A 24 -4.05 1.14 -8.38
N ALA A 25 -3.70 2.36 -8.81
CA ALA A 25 -4.11 2.86 -10.12
C ALA A 25 -3.51 2.03 -11.26
N PHE A 26 -2.26 1.57 -11.12
CA PHE A 26 -1.63 0.64 -12.04
C PHE A 26 -2.38 -0.70 -12.12
N PHE A 27 -2.71 -1.33 -10.98
CA PHE A 27 -3.42 -2.62 -10.94
C PHE A 27 -4.83 -2.52 -11.53
N LEU A 28 -5.54 -1.42 -11.26
CA LEU A 28 -6.81 -1.16 -11.91
C LEU A 28 -6.66 -1.07 -13.42
N ARG A 29 -5.66 -0.29 -13.90
CA ARG A 29 -5.36 -0.14 -15.33
C ARG A 29 -5.06 -1.47 -16.00
N ALA A 30 -4.21 -2.29 -15.38
CA ALA A 30 -3.82 -3.59 -15.89
C ALA A 30 -4.97 -4.61 -15.89
N GLY A 31 -5.99 -4.38 -15.08
CA GLY A 31 -7.14 -5.28 -14.96
C GLY A 31 -8.30 -5.01 -15.93
N PHE A 32 -8.33 -3.86 -16.61
CA PHE A 32 -9.41 -3.55 -17.56
C PHE A 32 -9.19 -4.22 -18.91
N THR A 33 -10.30 -4.54 -19.57
CA THR A 33 -10.30 -5.05 -20.93
C THR A 33 -10.41 -3.90 -21.95
N PRO A 34 -10.13 -4.16 -23.24
CA PRO A 34 -10.31 -3.16 -24.30
C PRO A 34 -11.76 -2.65 -24.46
N ALA A 35 -12.75 -3.31 -23.83
CA ALA A 35 -14.14 -2.87 -23.83
C ALA A 35 -14.37 -1.56 -23.05
N ASP A 36 -13.51 -1.26 -22.05
CA ASP A 36 -13.64 -0.08 -21.20
C ASP A 36 -12.38 0.80 -21.22
N PRO A 37 -12.00 1.37 -22.38
CA PRO A 37 -10.77 2.14 -22.53
C PRO A 37 -10.75 3.40 -21.65
N SER A 38 -11.91 4.03 -21.44
CA SER A 38 -12.05 5.22 -20.58
C SER A 38 -11.71 4.94 -19.13
N CYS A 39 -11.99 3.73 -18.63
CA CYS A 39 -11.60 3.32 -17.27
C CYS A 39 -10.09 3.12 -17.19
N ALA A 40 -9.48 2.51 -18.20
CA ALA A 40 -8.03 2.34 -18.28
C ALA A 40 -7.28 3.68 -18.37
N GLU A 41 -7.79 4.64 -19.18
CA GLU A 41 -7.26 6.00 -19.29
C GLU A 41 -7.36 6.77 -17.95
N LYS A 42 -8.50 6.65 -17.25
CA LYS A 42 -8.69 7.29 -15.96
C LYS A 42 -7.79 6.69 -14.88
N ALA A 43 -7.57 5.38 -14.92
CA ALA A 43 -6.59 4.73 -14.04
C ALA A 43 -5.15 5.19 -14.35
N ALA A 44 -4.80 5.32 -15.64
CA ALA A 44 -3.51 5.86 -16.09
C ALA A 44 -3.29 7.30 -15.60
N PHE A 45 -4.33 8.14 -15.64
CA PHE A 45 -4.31 9.50 -15.08
C PHE A 45 -3.93 9.47 -13.60
N TYR A 46 -4.63 8.68 -12.77
CA TYR A 46 -4.30 8.60 -11.34
C TYR A 46 -2.93 7.99 -11.08
N GLN A 47 -2.50 7.00 -11.85
CA GLN A 47 -1.15 6.45 -11.77
C GLN A 47 -0.09 7.55 -11.95
N LYS A 48 -0.27 8.42 -12.94
CA LYS A 48 0.62 9.55 -13.22
C LYS A 48 0.59 10.59 -12.11
N GLU A 49 -0.59 11.05 -11.70
CA GLU A 49 -0.74 12.09 -10.68
C GLU A 49 -0.17 11.67 -9.31
N PHE A 50 -0.38 10.42 -8.89
CA PHE A 50 0.25 9.91 -7.66
C PHE A 50 1.75 9.67 -7.82
N ALA A 51 2.25 9.40 -9.02
CA ALA A 51 3.69 9.38 -9.30
C ALA A 51 4.30 10.77 -9.13
N GLU A 52 3.65 11.82 -9.60
CA GLU A 52 4.08 13.22 -9.43
C GLU A 52 4.03 13.63 -7.95
N LEU A 53 2.94 13.33 -7.23
CA LEU A 53 2.82 13.56 -5.78
C LEU A 53 3.96 12.89 -5.01
N LEU A 54 4.28 11.64 -5.36
CA LEU A 54 5.37 10.89 -4.73
C LEU A 54 6.74 11.50 -5.06
N ALA A 55 6.96 11.95 -6.30
CA ALA A 55 8.18 12.62 -6.71
C ALA A 55 8.41 13.94 -5.95
N ASP A 56 7.35 14.74 -5.76
CA ASP A 56 7.37 15.96 -4.97
C ASP A 56 7.63 15.67 -3.48
N THR A 57 7.03 14.59 -2.96
CA THR A 57 7.27 14.12 -1.58
C THR A 57 8.74 13.77 -1.38
N ILE A 58 9.33 12.98 -2.29
CA ILE A 58 10.74 12.59 -2.24
C ILE A 58 11.66 13.81 -2.27
N ALA A 59 11.34 14.83 -3.07
CA ALA A 59 12.12 16.06 -3.14
C ALA A 59 12.16 16.83 -1.80
N LEU A 60 11.15 16.67 -0.95
CA LEU A 60 11.06 17.30 0.38
C LEU A 60 11.57 16.39 1.51
N ALA A 61 11.64 15.08 1.31
CA ALA A 61 11.81 14.07 2.35
C ALA A 61 13.27 13.87 2.79
N GLY A 62 14.26 14.27 1.98
CA GLY A 62 15.68 14.10 2.30
C GLY A 62 16.08 14.78 3.62
N GLY A 63 16.63 14.02 4.56
CA GLY A 63 17.00 14.53 5.90
C GLY A 63 15.81 14.83 6.82
N VAL A 64 14.61 14.32 6.52
CA VAL A 64 13.38 14.56 7.29
C VAL A 64 12.77 13.29 7.86
N VAL A 65 12.82 12.20 7.11
CA VAL A 65 12.15 10.92 7.41
C VAL A 65 12.94 10.12 8.44
N CYS A 66 12.23 9.47 9.37
CA CYS A 66 12.87 8.64 10.39
C CYS A 66 13.64 7.46 9.79
N LYS A 67 14.75 7.08 10.43
CA LYS A 67 15.58 5.95 10.01
C LYS A 67 14.79 4.63 10.02
N GLU A 68 13.89 4.47 10.97
CA GLU A 68 13.02 3.32 11.14
C GLU A 68 12.09 3.14 9.94
N VAL A 69 11.54 4.22 9.37
CA VAL A 69 10.70 4.19 8.16
C VAL A 69 11.54 3.80 6.95
N LEU A 70 12.71 4.42 6.78
CA LEU A 70 13.59 4.14 5.64
C LEU A 70 14.15 2.71 5.67
N GLY A 71 14.39 2.15 6.86
CA GLY A 71 14.96 0.81 7.05
C GLY A 71 13.92 -0.31 7.20
N SER A 72 12.63 0.01 7.24
CA SER A 72 11.57 -1.00 7.48
C SER A 72 11.30 -1.93 6.29
N GLY A 73 11.67 -1.51 5.08
CA GLY A 73 11.25 -2.18 3.84
C GLY A 73 9.80 -1.86 3.42
N GLU A 74 9.14 -0.89 4.06
CA GLU A 74 7.77 -0.49 3.68
C GLU A 74 7.73 0.41 2.44
N LEU A 75 8.80 1.18 2.19
CA LEU A 75 8.88 2.06 1.04
C LEU A 75 9.44 1.33 -0.18
N ILE A 76 10.50 0.59 0.02
CA ILE A 76 11.23 -0.16 -1.01
C ILE A 76 11.79 -1.43 -0.37
N THR A 77 11.65 -2.57 -1.05
CA THR A 77 12.32 -3.82 -0.73
C THR A 77 13.50 -4.08 -1.69
N GLU A 78 14.25 -5.12 -1.46
CA GLU A 78 15.28 -5.59 -2.40
C GLU A 78 14.70 -6.01 -3.76
N PHE A 79 13.40 -6.32 -3.82
CA PHE A 79 12.70 -6.77 -5.03
C PHE A 79 12.08 -5.63 -5.84
N THR A 80 11.83 -4.45 -5.26
CA THR A 80 11.01 -3.39 -5.87
C THR A 80 11.51 -3.00 -7.26
N VAL A 81 12.81 -2.77 -7.43
CA VAL A 81 13.38 -2.34 -8.73
C VAL A 81 13.19 -3.42 -9.80
N TRP A 82 13.42 -4.68 -9.45
CA TRP A 82 13.18 -5.82 -10.33
C TRP A 82 11.69 -5.98 -10.63
N ALA A 83 10.84 -5.92 -9.62
CA ALA A 83 9.40 -6.09 -9.75
C ALA A 83 8.77 -5.03 -10.67
N GLU A 84 9.17 -3.75 -10.55
CA GLU A 84 8.74 -2.68 -11.45
C GLU A 84 9.16 -2.97 -12.91
N ARG A 85 10.44 -3.34 -13.15
CA ARG A 85 10.95 -3.65 -14.50
C ARG A 85 10.24 -4.85 -15.13
N GLN A 86 10.13 -5.93 -14.36
CA GLN A 86 9.50 -7.15 -14.85
C GLN A 86 8.01 -6.96 -15.12
N THR A 87 7.30 -6.24 -14.24
CA THR A 87 5.88 -5.94 -14.46
C THR A 87 5.65 -5.07 -15.68
N GLU A 88 6.48 -4.05 -15.91
CA GLU A 88 6.43 -3.24 -17.12
C GLU A 88 6.64 -4.09 -18.39
N CYS A 89 7.63 -4.98 -18.36
CA CYS A 89 7.93 -5.89 -19.48
C CYS A 89 6.74 -6.83 -19.77
N LEU A 90 6.12 -7.40 -18.72
CA LEU A 90 5.03 -8.37 -18.88
C LEU A 90 3.71 -7.73 -19.30
N THR A 91 3.46 -6.48 -18.89
CA THR A 91 2.16 -5.80 -19.12
C THR A 91 2.19 -4.81 -20.27
N GLY A 92 3.38 -4.34 -20.68
CA GLY A 92 3.54 -3.22 -21.60
C GLY A 92 3.11 -1.86 -21.03
N ILE A 93 2.75 -1.79 -19.75
CA ILE A 93 2.31 -0.56 -19.08
C ILE A 93 3.53 0.14 -18.46
N PRO A 94 3.85 1.39 -18.85
CA PRO A 94 5.04 2.06 -18.36
C PRO A 94 4.97 2.37 -16.87
N ILE A 95 6.11 2.21 -16.17
CA ILE A 95 6.29 2.50 -14.73
C ILE A 95 7.44 3.50 -14.58
N GLN A 96 7.23 4.58 -13.79
CA GLN A 96 8.23 5.61 -13.51
C GLN A 96 9.26 5.12 -12.50
N LYS A 97 10.25 4.33 -12.96
CA LYS A 97 11.30 3.69 -12.13
C LYS A 97 12.27 4.68 -11.47
N GLU A 98 12.39 5.88 -12.02
CA GLU A 98 13.20 6.97 -11.50
C GLU A 98 12.76 7.38 -10.08
N ILE A 99 11.47 7.26 -9.78
CA ILE A 99 10.90 7.53 -8.46
C ILE A 99 11.48 6.56 -7.43
N THR A 100 11.56 5.28 -7.77
CA THR A 100 12.15 4.24 -6.91
C THR A 100 13.65 4.48 -6.70
N THR A 101 14.39 4.78 -7.77
CA THR A 101 15.82 5.12 -7.68
C THR A 101 16.07 6.33 -6.78
N ARG A 102 15.27 7.40 -6.92
CA ARG A 102 15.37 8.58 -6.05
C ARG A 102 15.00 8.28 -4.60
N SER A 103 14.02 7.40 -4.35
CA SER A 103 13.64 6.98 -2.99
C SER A 103 14.77 6.23 -2.28
N LEU A 104 15.56 5.43 -3.00
CA LEU A 104 16.74 4.73 -2.46
C LEU A 104 17.84 5.70 -1.97
N CYS A 105 17.88 6.92 -2.51
CA CYS A 105 18.85 7.94 -2.13
C CYS A 105 18.42 8.79 -0.92
N LEU A 106 17.24 8.54 -0.33
CA LEU A 106 16.75 9.30 0.81
C LEU A 106 17.66 9.12 2.03
N GLN A 107 18.06 10.26 2.62
CA GLN A 107 18.85 10.27 3.83
C GLN A 107 17.94 10.37 5.05
N PRO A 108 18.28 9.69 6.16
CA PRO A 108 17.51 9.75 7.40
C PRO A 108 17.55 11.15 8.01
N ARG A 109 16.60 11.41 8.91
CA ARG A 109 16.40 12.68 9.59
C ARG A 109 17.68 13.18 10.27
N ASP A 110 18.04 14.43 10.00
CA ASP A 110 18.93 15.22 10.83
C ASP A 110 18.13 15.92 11.93
N CYS A 111 18.33 15.50 13.18
CA CYS A 111 17.62 16.05 14.34
C CYS A 111 17.91 17.53 14.60
N ARG A 112 18.99 18.08 14.03
CA ARG A 112 19.38 19.50 14.16
C ARG A 112 18.65 20.39 13.16
N ARG A 113 18.03 19.83 12.13
CA ARG A 113 17.37 20.56 11.06
C ARG A 113 16.03 21.11 11.53
N ASP A 114 15.84 22.41 11.42
CA ASP A 114 14.53 23.05 11.54
C ASP A 114 13.73 22.81 10.27
N LEU A 115 12.54 22.22 10.42
CA LEU A 115 11.65 21.88 9.32
C LEU A 115 10.56 22.92 9.08
N SER A 116 10.54 24.03 9.83
CA SER A 116 9.52 25.09 9.74
C SER A 116 9.39 25.66 8.33
N GLN A 117 10.50 25.81 7.60
CA GLN A 117 10.52 26.28 6.22
C GLN A 117 9.80 25.34 5.23
N LEU A 118 9.62 24.07 5.58
CA LEU A 118 8.93 23.09 4.73
C LEU A 118 7.41 23.08 4.94
N GLN A 119 6.90 23.66 6.05
CA GLN A 119 5.51 23.59 6.43
C GLN A 119 4.56 24.03 5.30
N GLY A 120 4.83 25.17 4.66
CA GLY A 120 4.01 25.69 3.58
C GLY A 120 4.01 24.80 2.33
N LYS A 121 5.15 24.13 2.03
CA LYS A 121 5.26 23.18 0.92
C LYS A 121 4.49 21.90 1.24
N VAL A 122 4.61 21.38 2.46
CA VAL A 122 3.90 20.18 2.91
C VAL A 122 2.40 20.41 2.95
N ARG A 123 1.91 21.58 3.39
CA ARG A 123 0.48 21.92 3.31
C ARG A 123 -0.06 21.91 1.88
N ARG A 124 0.73 22.38 0.91
CA ARG A 124 0.34 22.28 -0.52
C ARG A 124 0.27 20.83 -0.96
N LEU A 125 1.26 20.03 -0.58
CA LEU A 125 1.30 18.60 -0.88
C LEU A 125 0.07 17.87 -0.30
N ASN A 126 -0.27 18.12 0.98
CA ASN A 126 -1.45 17.55 1.64
C ASN A 126 -2.75 17.92 0.89
N ARG A 127 -2.90 19.19 0.47
CA ARG A 127 -4.07 19.64 -0.31
C ARG A 127 -4.17 18.95 -1.66
N THR A 128 -3.04 18.78 -2.36
CA THR A 128 -2.97 18.04 -3.62
C THR A 128 -3.38 16.58 -3.40
N ALA A 129 -2.83 15.92 -2.36
CA ALA A 129 -3.19 14.56 -2.00
C ALA A 129 -4.69 14.41 -1.71
N LEU A 130 -5.29 15.32 -0.93
CA LEU A 130 -6.74 15.30 -0.63
C LEU A 130 -7.59 15.43 -1.90
N LYS A 131 -7.22 16.31 -2.83
CA LYS A 131 -7.92 16.46 -4.11
C LYS A 131 -7.84 15.18 -4.95
N LEU A 132 -6.65 14.60 -5.07
CA LEU A 132 -6.44 13.35 -5.82
C LEU A 132 -7.18 12.19 -5.19
N LEU A 133 -7.14 12.06 -3.85
CA LEU A 133 -7.85 11.02 -3.11
C LEU A 133 -9.37 11.11 -3.26
N CYS A 134 -9.93 12.31 -3.23
CA CYS A 134 -11.36 12.50 -3.46
C CYS A 134 -11.78 11.93 -4.82
N GLY A 135 -11.04 12.25 -5.87
CA GLY A 135 -11.31 11.76 -7.22
C GLY A 135 -11.05 10.26 -7.39
N LEU A 136 -9.94 9.73 -6.82
CA LEU A 136 -9.62 8.31 -6.90
C LEU A 136 -10.63 7.45 -6.13
N ILE A 137 -11.09 7.90 -4.96
CA ILE A 137 -12.13 7.21 -4.17
C ILE A 137 -13.42 7.12 -4.98
N SER A 138 -13.90 8.26 -5.53
CA SER A 138 -15.10 8.28 -6.38
C SER A 138 -14.97 7.38 -7.61
N PHE A 139 -13.77 7.33 -8.22
CA PHE A 139 -13.51 6.43 -9.34
C PHE A 139 -13.58 4.96 -8.94
N LYS A 140 -12.94 4.57 -7.82
CA LYS A 140 -13.01 3.19 -7.30
C LYS A 140 -14.44 2.79 -6.92
N GLU A 141 -15.22 3.67 -6.30
CA GLU A 141 -16.64 3.44 -5.97
C GLU A 141 -17.47 3.22 -7.24
N THR A 142 -17.22 3.99 -8.30
CA THR A 142 -17.88 3.84 -9.60
C THR A 142 -17.55 2.49 -10.25
N ILE A 143 -16.27 2.09 -10.25
CA ILE A 143 -15.84 0.80 -10.78
C ILE A 143 -16.53 -0.34 -10.01
N LEU A 144 -16.43 -0.31 -8.67
CA LEU A 144 -17.03 -1.33 -7.83
C LEU A 144 -18.53 -1.49 -8.11
N LYS A 145 -19.27 -0.38 -8.15
CA LYS A 145 -20.70 -0.40 -8.46
C LYS A 145 -20.99 -1.04 -9.83
N ARG A 146 -20.25 -0.64 -10.88
CA ARG A 146 -20.42 -1.18 -12.23
C ARG A 146 -20.10 -2.67 -12.31
N VAL A 147 -19.05 -3.13 -11.59
CA VAL A 147 -18.67 -4.54 -11.54
C VAL A 147 -19.77 -5.36 -10.85
N LEU A 148 -20.28 -4.88 -9.71
CA LEU A 148 -21.34 -5.56 -8.95
C LEU A 148 -22.68 -5.59 -9.71
N ASN A 149 -22.93 -4.64 -10.60
CA ASN A 149 -24.11 -4.60 -11.47
C ASN A 149 -23.92 -5.34 -12.81
N CYS A 150 -22.79 -6.04 -13.01
CA CYS A 150 -22.45 -6.69 -14.29
C CYS A 150 -22.35 -5.73 -15.48
N GLU A 151 -22.07 -4.44 -15.25
CA GLU A 151 -21.92 -3.40 -16.27
C GLU A 151 -20.46 -3.18 -16.70
N LEU A 152 -19.52 -3.79 -15.98
CA LEU A 152 -18.08 -3.70 -16.24
C LEU A 152 -17.39 -5.00 -15.87
N PHE A 153 -16.49 -5.48 -16.73
CA PHE A 153 -15.63 -6.60 -16.43
C PHE A 153 -14.19 -6.13 -16.14
N THR A 154 -13.59 -6.71 -15.12
CA THR A 154 -12.16 -6.55 -14.81
C THR A 154 -11.63 -7.88 -14.24
N VAL A 155 -10.34 -8.15 -14.42
CA VAL A 155 -9.68 -9.31 -13.79
C VAL A 155 -9.45 -9.11 -12.28
N ASN A 156 -9.70 -7.90 -11.77
CA ASN A 156 -9.63 -7.61 -10.34
C ASN A 156 -10.89 -8.09 -9.62
N TYR A 157 -10.73 -8.83 -8.53
CA TYR A 157 -11.86 -9.23 -7.69
C TYR A 157 -12.64 -8.00 -7.17
N PRO A 158 -13.98 -8.07 -7.05
CA PRO A 158 -14.74 -7.01 -6.35
C PRO A 158 -14.18 -6.73 -4.96
N LEU A 159 -13.83 -7.77 -4.19
CA LEU A 159 -13.19 -7.63 -2.88
C LEU A 159 -11.85 -6.87 -2.94
N LEU A 160 -11.05 -7.05 -4.01
CA LEU A 160 -9.81 -6.29 -4.20
C LEU A 160 -10.11 -4.80 -4.43
N ILE A 161 -11.15 -4.49 -5.19
CA ILE A 161 -11.57 -3.08 -5.41
C ILE A 161 -12.05 -2.44 -4.10
N GLU A 162 -12.81 -3.18 -3.27
CA GLU A 162 -13.21 -2.73 -1.94
C GLU A 162 -12.02 -2.52 -1.01
N HIS A 163 -11.06 -3.43 -1.03
CA HIS A 163 -9.80 -3.38 -0.28
C HIS A 163 -9.03 -2.09 -0.58
N ILE A 164 -8.67 -1.87 -1.85
CA ILE A 164 -7.92 -0.67 -2.25
C ILE A 164 -8.72 0.63 -2.08
N LEU A 165 -10.05 0.55 -2.03
CA LEU A 165 -10.93 1.68 -1.69
C LEU A 165 -10.83 2.03 -0.20
N ARG A 166 -10.81 1.04 0.71
CA ARG A 166 -10.65 1.26 2.15
C ARG A 166 -9.31 1.90 2.48
N GLU A 167 -8.23 1.48 1.82
CA GLU A 167 -6.90 2.06 2.00
C GLU A 167 -6.84 3.52 1.52
N ALA A 168 -7.46 3.83 0.38
CA ALA A 168 -7.57 5.22 -0.09
C ALA A 168 -8.35 6.10 0.91
N LYS A 169 -9.42 5.56 1.52
CA LYS A 169 -10.20 6.24 2.56
C LYS A 169 -9.39 6.43 3.85
N LEU A 170 -8.58 5.44 4.25
CA LEU A 170 -7.68 5.55 5.40
C LEU A 170 -6.62 6.64 5.17
N TYR A 171 -5.98 6.62 4.00
CA TYR A 171 -5.00 7.65 3.64
C TYR A 171 -5.61 9.05 3.69
N ARG A 172 -6.81 9.24 3.12
CA ARG A 172 -7.53 10.51 3.21
C ARG A 172 -7.80 10.93 4.66
N LYS A 173 -8.30 10.00 5.50
CA LYS A 173 -8.53 10.23 6.94
C LYS A 173 -7.26 10.76 7.62
N PHE A 174 -6.12 10.13 7.38
CA PHE A 174 -4.85 10.54 8.00
C PHE A 174 -4.38 11.93 7.53
N VAL A 175 -4.49 12.25 6.23
CA VAL A 175 -4.14 13.59 5.74
C VAL A 175 -5.07 14.66 6.33
N GLU A 176 -6.37 14.38 6.42
CA GLU A 176 -7.35 15.28 7.05
C GLU A 176 -7.04 15.51 8.54
N MET A 177 -6.63 14.46 9.27
CA MET A 177 -6.23 14.58 10.67
C MET A 177 -5.00 15.48 10.83
N LEU A 178 -3.97 15.29 10.00
CA LEU A 178 -2.77 16.13 10.01
C LEU A 178 -3.09 17.61 9.71
N GLU A 179 -4.00 17.89 8.78
CA GLU A 179 -4.40 19.27 8.44
C GLU A 179 -5.26 19.94 9.54
N ARG A 180 -5.92 19.17 10.41
CA ARG A 180 -6.68 19.67 11.58
C ARG A 180 -5.81 19.77 12.85
N ASP A 181 -4.49 19.75 12.74
CA ASP A 181 -3.54 19.72 13.86
C ASP A 181 -3.72 18.50 14.80
N GLY A 182 -4.42 17.47 14.35
CA GLY A 182 -4.56 16.18 15.02
C GLY A 182 -3.27 15.37 14.99
N ASP A 183 -3.05 14.58 16.03
CA ASP A 183 -1.94 13.62 16.03
C ASP A 183 -2.44 12.27 15.47
N LEU A 184 -1.63 11.63 14.61
CA LEU A 184 -1.95 10.28 14.11
C LEU A 184 -1.97 9.24 15.24
N SER A 185 -1.37 9.54 16.39
CA SER A 185 -1.47 8.73 17.61
C SER A 185 -2.88 8.75 18.24
N ASP A 186 -3.74 9.70 17.86
CA ASP A 186 -5.14 9.75 18.30
C ASP A 186 -6.00 8.65 17.64
N CYS A 187 -5.51 8.05 16.54
CA CYS A 187 -6.10 6.82 16.03
C CYS A 187 -5.82 5.70 17.04
N SER A 188 -6.87 5.06 17.54
CA SER A 188 -6.69 4.00 18.51
C SER A 188 -5.83 2.87 17.92
N ILE A 189 -4.88 2.36 18.71
CA ILE A 189 -4.02 1.23 18.32
C ILE A 189 -4.89 0.07 17.84
N LYS A 190 -6.04 -0.13 18.50
CA LYS A 190 -7.01 -1.17 18.17
C LYS A 190 -7.66 -0.97 16.79
N GLU A 191 -8.04 0.27 16.41
CA GLU A 191 -8.59 0.55 15.07
C GLU A 191 -7.57 0.25 13.97
N ASN A 192 -6.32 0.65 14.19
CA ASN A 192 -5.23 0.35 13.26
C ASN A 192 -4.98 -1.17 13.16
N GLU A 193 -4.97 -1.88 14.28
CA GLU A 193 -4.81 -3.32 14.32
C GLU A 193 -5.95 -4.05 13.57
N CYS A 194 -7.21 -3.69 13.84
CA CYS A 194 -8.36 -4.25 13.13
C CYS A 194 -8.26 -3.99 11.62
N PHE A 195 -7.89 -2.77 11.22
CA PHE A 195 -7.76 -2.43 9.81
C PHE A 195 -6.68 -3.28 9.14
N TRP A 196 -5.47 -3.32 9.68
CA TRP A 196 -4.36 -4.02 9.06
C TRP A 196 -4.49 -5.55 9.13
N ASN A 197 -5.09 -6.12 10.18
CA ASN A 197 -5.44 -7.54 10.20
C ASN A 197 -6.41 -7.90 9.09
N GLN A 198 -7.42 -7.04 8.79
CA GLN A 198 -8.31 -7.24 7.66
C GLN A 198 -7.57 -7.16 6.32
N ILE A 199 -6.69 -6.16 6.14
CA ILE A 199 -5.84 -6.03 4.94
C ILE A 199 -4.99 -7.30 4.74
N MET A 200 -4.33 -7.80 5.79
CA MET A 200 -3.51 -9.01 5.70
C MET A 200 -4.34 -10.26 5.41
N MET A 201 -5.54 -10.39 6.00
CA MET A 201 -6.46 -11.48 5.69
C MET A 201 -6.81 -11.51 4.20
N GLU A 202 -7.16 -10.35 3.66
CA GLU A 202 -7.55 -10.21 2.25
C GLU A 202 -6.37 -10.45 1.30
N HIS A 203 -5.15 -10.03 1.67
CA HIS A 203 -3.94 -10.41 0.91
C HIS A 203 -3.78 -11.92 0.82
N ALA A 204 -4.00 -12.64 1.90
CA ALA A 204 -3.92 -14.10 1.89
C ALA A 204 -4.99 -14.73 0.97
N GLN A 205 -6.21 -14.17 0.96
CA GLN A 205 -7.27 -14.59 0.07
C GLN A 205 -6.94 -14.30 -1.40
N PHE A 206 -6.34 -13.14 -1.72
CA PHE A 206 -5.92 -12.79 -3.08
C PHE A 206 -4.79 -13.68 -3.56
N ILE A 207 -3.75 -13.91 -2.74
CA ILE A 207 -2.65 -14.81 -3.07
C ILE A 207 -3.21 -16.21 -3.38
N ARG A 208 -4.08 -16.74 -2.51
CA ARG A 208 -4.74 -18.03 -2.73
C ARG A 208 -5.44 -18.11 -4.09
N GLY A 209 -6.15 -17.04 -4.50
CA GLY A 209 -6.92 -17.01 -5.74
C GLY A 209 -6.09 -16.72 -7.00
N LEU A 210 -4.88 -16.21 -6.86
CA LEU A 210 -3.97 -15.88 -7.96
C LEU A 210 -2.87 -16.93 -8.19
N LEU A 211 -2.75 -17.92 -7.31
CA LEU A 211 -1.91 -19.09 -7.52
C LEU A 211 -2.54 -20.02 -8.57
N ASP A 212 -1.69 -20.71 -9.36
CA ASP A 212 -2.16 -21.77 -10.25
C ASP A 212 -2.81 -22.89 -9.42
N PRO A 213 -3.91 -23.48 -9.90
CA PRO A 213 -4.58 -24.57 -9.18
C PRO A 213 -3.69 -25.77 -8.81
N CYS A 214 -2.58 -25.97 -9.50
CA CYS A 214 -1.62 -27.03 -9.17
C CYS A 214 -0.73 -26.73 -7.95
N GLU A 215 -0.68 -25.45 -7.49
CA GLU A 215 0.11 -25.02 -6.31
C GLU A 215 -0.66 -25.31 -4.99
N THR A 216 -1.11 -26.53 -4.81
CA THR A 216 -2.05 -26.96 -3.75
C THR A 216 -1.53 -26.66 -2.34
N GLU A 217 -0.24 -26.88 -2.06
CA GLU A 217 0.36 -26.64 -0.74
C GLU A 217 0.41 -25.12 -0.42
N LEU A 218 0.74 -24.29 -1.42
CA LEU A 218 0.76 -22.84 -1.25
C LEU A 218 -0.64 -22.27 -1.11
N ILE A 219 -1.62 -22.81 -1.85
CA ILE A 219 -3.03 -22.44 -1.72
C ILE A 219 -3.53 -22.77 -0.31
N CYS A 220 -3.25 -23.97 0.23
CA CYS A 220 -3.60 -24.33 1.60
C CYS A 220 -2.90 -23.44 2.63
N THR A 221 -1.64 -23.09 2.41
CA THR A 221 -0.88 -22.20 3.31
C THR A 221 -1.49 -20.79 3.33
N ALA A 222 -1.80 -20.23 2.16
CA ALA A 222 -2.47 -18.93 2.06
C ALA A 222 -3.86 -18.95 2.72
N ASP A 223 -4.64 -20.03 2.53
CA ASP A 223 -5.94 -20.17 3.20
C ASP A 223 -5.81 -20.23 4.73
N ASN A 224 -4.79 -20.89 5.25
CA ASN A 224 -4.50 -20.91 6.68
C ASN A 224 -4.16 -19.51 7.22
N PHE A 225 -3.33 -18.72 6.51
CA PHE A 225 -3.10 -17.32 6.89
C PHE A 225 -4.39 -16.51 6.93
N ALA A 226 -5.28 -16.67 5.95
CA ALA A 226 -6.57 -15.99 5.94
C ALA A 226 -7.43 -16.35 7.16
N LYS A 227 -7.48 -17.64 7.53
CA LYS A 227 -8.21 -18.13 8.72
C LYS A 227 -7.63 -17.57 10.02
N GLU A 228 -6.30 -17.55 10.17
CA GLU A 228 -5.66 -17.03 11.39
C GLU A 228 -5.92 -15.53 11.55
N TYR A 229 -5.80 -14.72 10.49
CA TYR A 229 -6.18 -13.31 10.55
C TYR A 229 -7.68 -13.10 10.83
N GLY A 230 -8.55 -14.00 10.34
CA GLY A 230 -9.98 -14.01 10.70
C GLY A 230 -10.19 -14.15 12.20
N LYS A 231 -9.47 -15.07 12.87
CA LYS A 231 -9.50 -15.22 14.34
C LYS A 231 -8.99 -13.97 15.06
N LEU A 232 -7.87 -13.38 14.59
CA LEU A 232 -7.35 -12.14 15.15
C LEU A 232 -8.37 -10.98 15.05
N LEU A 233 -9.11 -10.88 13.95
CA LEU A 233 -10.17 -9.89 13.79
C LEU A 233 -11.34 -10.10 14.76
N GLU A 234 -11.77 -11.33 15.00
CA GLU A 234 -12.82 -11.65 15.97
C GLU A 234 -12.37 -11.29 17.39
N CYS A 235 -11.13 -11.63 17.77
CA CYS A 235 -10.54 -11.27 19.04
C CYS A 235 -10.42 -9.75 19.23
N SER A 236 -10.00 -9.00 18.19
CA SER A 236 -9.91 -7.53 18.24
C SER A 236 -11.27 -6.88 18.53
N ARG A 237 -12.33 -7.40 17.96
CA ARG A 237 -13.69 -6.91 18.21
C ARG A 237 -14.11 -7.14 19.67
N ASN A 238 -13.66 -8.23 20.28
CA ASN A 238 -14.01 -8.66 21.64
C ASN A 238 -13.11 -8.10 22.77
N ALA A 239 -12.18 -7.19 22.44
CA ALA A 239 -11.31 -6.48 23.41
C ALA A 239 -10.43 -7.37 24.30
N GLN A 240 -9.92 -8.49 23.80
CA GLN A 240 -9.00 -9.36 24.55
C GLN A 240 -7.59 -8.77 24.66
N LYS A 241 -6.94 -8.97 25.81
CA LYS A 241 -5.54 -8.51 26.05
C LYS A 241 -4.53 -9.47 25.39
N GLY A 242 -3.39 -8.93 24.90
CA GLY A 242 -2.28 -9.73 24.36
C GLY A 242 -2.22 -9.80 22.83
N GLN A 243 -3.19 -9.28 22.14
CA GLN A 243 -3.42 -9.45 20.71
C GLN A 243 -2.36 -8.81 19.80
N LEU A 244 -1.79 -7.65 20.17
CA LEU A 244 -0.74 -6.99 19.39
C LEU A 244 0.46 -7.90 19.13
N GLN A 245 0.84 -8.72 20.14
CA GLN A 245 1.94 -9.65 20.00
C GLN A 245 1.61 -10.81 19.03
N ASP A 246 0.36 -11.29 19.07
CA ASP A 246 -0.10 -12.34 18.16
C ASP A 246 -0.20 -11.81 16.73
N SER A 247 -0.74 -10.60 16.54
CA SER A 247 -0.76 -9.91 15.24
C SER A 247 0.65 -9.68 14.70
N LEU A 248 1.61 -9.30 15.56
CA LEU A 248 3.01 -9.12 15.16
C LEU A 248 3.64 -10.45 14.71
N LYS A 249 3.49 -11.52 15.50
CA LYS A 249 4.01 -12.85 15.18
C LYS A 249 3.44 -13.37 13.87
N GLN A 250 2.13 -13.27 13.70
CA GLN A 250 1.43 -13.71 12.49
C GLN A 250 1.87 -12.91 11.27
N THR A 251 2.03 -11.58 11.41
CA THR A 251 2.46 -10.72 10.29
C THR A 251 3.91 -10.98 9.90
N ILE A 252 4.81 -11.29 10.84
CA ILE A 252 6.18 -11.69 10.53
C ILE A 252 6.17 -12.98 9.72
N SER A 253 5.44 -14.02 10.14
CA SER A 253 5.33 -15.28 9.41
C SER A 253 4.73 -15.08 8.01
N PHE A 254 3.73 -14.22 7.87
CA PHE A 254 3.11 -13.93 6.59
C PHE A 254 4.00 -13.10 5.66
N ARG A 255 4.79 -12.17 6.21
CA ARG A 255 5.84 -11.46 5.47
C ARG A 255 6.86 -12.44 4.90
N ASP A 256 7.32 -13.42 5.69
CA ASP A 256 8.30 -14.41 5.26
C ASP A 256 7.73 -15.31 4.14
N PHE A 257 6.45 -15.70 4.23
CA PHE A 257 5.74 -16.39 3.15
C PHE A 257 5.68 -15.53 1.86
N LYS A 258 5.34 -14.24 1.96
CA LYS A 258 5.34 -13.32 0.82
C LYS A 258 6.75 -13.16 0.22
N THR A 259 7.78 -13.09 1.06
CA THR A 259 9.18 -13.01 0.62
C THR A 259 9.58 -14.25 -0.17
N ALA A 260 9.27 -15.44 0.32
CA ALA A 260 9.53 -16.70 -0.40
C ALA A 260 8.74 -16.75 -1.72
N GLY A 261 7.51 -16.24 -1.72
CA GLY A 261 6.68 -16.16 -2.93
C GLY A 261 7.30 -15.28 -4.01
N ILE A 262 7.73 -14.05 -3.67
CA ILE A 262 8.34 -13.14 -4.67
C ILE A 262 9.69 -13.68 -5.17
N GLN A 263 10.49 -14.33 -4.31
CA GLN A 263 11.72 -15.01 -4.72
C GLN A 263 11.42 -16.15 -5.71
N SER A 264 10.37 -16.92 -5.47
CA SER A 264 9.95 -18.01 -6.35
C SER A 264 9.42 -17.49 -7.69
N ILE A 265 8.73 -16.36 -7.73
CA ILE A 265 8.34 -15.65 -8.97
C ILE A 265 9.59 -15.20 -9.73
N GLN A 266 10.56 -14.60 -9.03
CA GLN A 266 11.81 -14.12 -9.62
C GLN A 266 12.62 -15.26 -10.25
N GLN A 267 12.56 -16.44 -9.68
CA GLN A 267 13.25 -17.65 -10.14
C GLN A 267 12.43 -18.47 -11.15
N CYS A 268 11.25 -18.00 -11.55
CA CYS A 268 10.30 -18.71 -12.42
C CYS A 268 9.92 -20.12 -11.89
N ARG A 269 9.85 -20.28 -10.57
CA ARG A 269 9.50 -21.54 -9.90
C ARG A 269 8.05 -21.60 -9.43
N LEU A 270 7.39 -20.44 -9.26
CA LEU A 270 6.02 -20.34 -8.82
C LEU A 270 5.09 -20.19 -10.02
N ARG A 271 4.10 -21.05 -10.12
CA ARG A 271 3.03 -20.91 -11.10
C ARG A 271 1.91 -20.03 -10.56
N SER A 272 1.72 -18.88 -11.17
CA SER A 272 0.71 -17.92 -10.72
C SER A 272 0.41 -16.89 -11.79
N ILE A 273 -0.69 -16.14 -11.62
CA ILE A 273 -0.98 -14.91 -12.36
C ILE A 273 -0.67 -13.65 -11.55
N ILE A 274 0.13 -13.78 -10.49
CA ILE A 274 0.55 -12.67 -9.63
C ILE A 274 1.58 -11.82 -10.38
N LEU A 275 1.26 -10.55 -10.61
CA LEU A 275 2.24 -9.61 -11.15
C LEU A 275 3.38 -9.40 -10.13
N PRO A 276 4.66 -9.35 -10.58
CA PRO A 276 5.79 -9.14 -9.67
C PRO A 276 5.65 -7.88 -8.80
N LEU A 277 5.12 -6.78 -9.35
CA LEU A 277 4.87 -5.56 -8.59
C LEU A 277 3.78 -5.74 -7.53
N LEU A 278 2.76 -6.57 -7.79
CA LEU A 278 1.73 -6.88 -6.79
C LEU A 278 2.32 -7.69 -5.63
N ALA A 279 3.22 -8.65 -5.92
CA ALA A 279 3.90 -9.41 -4.88
C ALA A 279 4.78 -8.52 -3.99
N ASP A 280 5.53 -7.58 -4.56
CA ASP A 280 6.32 -6.59 -3.82
C ASP A 280 5.45 -5.59 -3.04
N HIS A 281 4.35 -5.15 -3.63
CA HIS A 281 3.37 -4.26 -3.01
C HIS A 281 2.84 -4.83 -1.69
N VAL A 282 2.28 -6.04 -1.71
CA VAL A 282 1.73 -6.67 -0.51
C VAL A 282 2.80 -7.03 0.53
N LEU A 283 4.06 -7.24 0.10
CA LEU A 283 5.20 -7.40 0.99
C LEU A 283 5.54 -6.10 1.73
N ARG A 284 5.55 -4.96 1.03
CA ARG A 284 5.79 -3.64 1.64
C ARG A 284 4.70 -3.26 2.65
N GLU A 285 3.45 -3.61 2.39
CA GLU A 285 2.36 -3.39 3.35
C GLU A 285 2.49 -4.27 4.59
N ALA A 286 2.96 -5.51 4.46
CA ALA A 286 3.29 -6.33 5.63
C ALA A 286 4.43 -5.71 6.46
N ASN A 287 5.46 -5.17 5.81
CA ASN A 287 6.55 -4.45 6.48
C ASN A 287 6.04 -3.18 7.19
N HIS A 288 5.14 -2.43 6.56
CA HIS A 288 4.50 -1.27 7.18
C HIS A 288 3.72 -1.67 8.44
N TYR A 289 2.91 -2.72 8.36
CA TYR A 289 2.14 -3.19 9.51
C TYR A 289 3.04 -3.70 10.65
N ILE A 290 4.12 -4.43 10.34
CA ILE A 290 5.13 -4.86 11.34
C ILE A 290 5.74 -3.63 12.04
N ARG A 291 6.08 -2.57 11.30
CA ARG A 291 6.61 -1.34 11.91
C ARG A 291 5.58 -0.68 12.83
N LEU A 292 4.33 -0.60 12.42
CA LEU A 292 3.24 -0.04 13.27
C LEU A 292 3.03 -0.84 14.56
N LEU A 293 3.16 -2.18 14.51
CA LEU A 293 3.01 -3.07 15.68
C LEU A 293 4.20 -3.00 16.65
N ARG A 294 5.36 -2.53 16.19
CA ARG A 294 6.57 -2.36 17.02
C ARG A 294 6.65 -1.00 17.73
N GLY A 295 5.88 -0.01 17.28
CA GLY A 295 5.80 1.35 17.84
C GLY A 295 6.77 2.31 17.18
#